data_cfa26e8b9006c50ae09789cd584c760f
#
_entry.id   cfa26e8b9006c50ae09789cd584c760f
#
_cell.length_a   1.000
_cell.length_b   1.000
_cell.length_c   1.000
_cell.angle_alpha   90.00
_cell.angle_beta   90.00
_cell.angle_gamma   90.00
#
_symmetry.space_group_name_H-M   'P 1'
#
loop_
_entity.id
_entity.type
_entity.pdbx_description
1 polymer ?
#
loop_
_entity_poly.entity_id
_entity_poly.type
_entity_poly.pdbx_seq_one_letter_code
_entity_poly.pdbx_strand_id
1 'polypeptide(L)'
;MARKGENIYKRKDGRWEGRYLKSRPGEKPRYGYVYAKTYRDVRAKLHEAAAAWKAQPISSSDAFPRLSDAASVWWQKIAPQVKQSTLVKYHIILNHHLLPALGDVPLSEMTNQKIEAFSRQLLQTLAPRTVSDILSVLRSILRSAILDGFSVPCDGSAVQVRRSASEIRVLTHCEQSLLCSYLYENLDLRNAGILLSLYTGLRIGEICALRWEDISLRDKLLHVRRTMQRLQNLSPEGPRTRIVETPPKSATSTRTIPLSEELVRVLLSLPGPREGYFLTGDPRSFIEPRAMQYHFARVTRQCKIAQANYHALRHTFATRCVELGFDVKSLSELLGHSTVTMTMDRYVHPTMEHKRARMQRLTAPMTAELTANWEHQKNLFEM
;
A
#
# COMPACT_ATOMS: atom_id res chain seq x y z
N MET A 1 44.45 40.06 9.03
CA MET A 1 43.78 39.11 9.95
C MET A 1 43.04 38.08 9.07
N ALA A 2 43.16 36.79 9.40
CA ALA A 2 42.39 35.75 8.70
C ALA A 2 40.90 35.93 9.00
N ARG A 3 40.06 35.91 7.96
CA ARG A 3 38.58 35.96 8.14
C ARG A 3 38.09 34.63 8.71
N LYS A 4 37.18 34.68 9.66
CA LYS A 4 36.57 33.50 10.27
C LYS A 4 35.87 32.67 9.14
N GLY A 5 36.35 31.42 8.87
CA GLY A 5 35.76 30.53 7.84
C GLY A 5 36.69 30.18 6.66
N GLU A 6 37.85 30.82 6.46
CA GLU A 6 38.68 30.58 5.26
C GLU A 6 39.68 29.44 5.41
N ASN A 7 39.78 28.73 6.54
CA ASN A 7 40.73 27.63 6.80
C ASN A 7 42.20 28.00 6.49
N ILE A 8 42.59 29.25 6.74
CA ILE A 8 43.95 29.81 6.53
C ILE A 8 44.49 30.31 7.90
N TYR A 9 45.69 29.85 8.26
CA TYR A 9 46.32 30.12 9.56
C TYR A 9 47.75 30.61 9.37
N LYS A 10 48.19 31.54 10.23
CA LYS A 10 49.60 31.99 10.30
C LYS A 10 50.36 31.11 11.27
N ARG A 11 51.39 30.43 10.84
CA ARG A 11 52.23 29.55 11.67
C ARG A 11 53.26 30.34 12.47
N LYS A 12 53.81 29.71 13.49
CA LYS A 12 54.82 30.30 14.35
C LYS A 12 56.14 30.60 13.60
N ASP A 13 56.40 29.88 12.50
CA ASP A 13 57.55 30.07 11.63
C ASP A 13 57.39 31.23 10.61
N GLY A 14 56.29 31.99 10.73
CA GLY A 14 56.03 33.17 9.87
C GLY A 14 55.30 32.85 8.55
N ARG A 15 55.18 31.59 8.15
CA ARG A 15 54.48 31.18 6.93
C ARG A 15 52.99 31.12 7.17
N TRP A 16 52.24 31.22 6.08
CA TRP A 16 50.80 30.99 6.05
C TRP A 16 50.49 29.57 5.58
N GLU A 17 49.57 28.90 6.24
CA GLU A 17 49.05 27.57 5.95
C GLU A 17 47.59 27.66 5.54
N GLY A 18 47.23 27.10 4.40
CA GLY A 18 45.87 26.90 3.97
C GLY A 18 45.52 25.43 3.99
N ARG A 19 44.34 25.08 4.47
CA ARG A 19 43.86 23.70 4.62
C ARG A 19 42.60 23.47 3.78
N TYR A 20 42.62 22.45 2.89
CA TYR A 20 41.47 22.05 2.11
C TYR A 20 41.13 20.59 2.34
N LEU A 21 39.87 20.25 2.14
CA LEU A 21 39.35 18.88 2.33
C LEU A 21 39.77 18.00 1.16
N LYS A 22 40.44 16.89 1.42
CA LYS A 22 40.89 15.86 0.49
C LYS A 22 40.07 14.56 0.58
N SER A 23 38.98 14.56 1.33
CA SER A 23 38.08 13.41 1.43
C SER A 23 36.84 13.63 0.59
N ARG A 24 36.28 12.52 0.09
CA ARG A 24 34.99 12.48 -0.60
C ARG A 24 33.84 12.30 0.41
N PRO A 25 32.58 12.60 0.02
CA PRO A 25 31.42 12.31 0.86
C PRO A 25 31.40 10.82 1.25
N GLY A 26 31.32 10.55 2.56
CA GLY A 26 31.35 9.18 3.11
C GLY A 26 32.72 8.69 3.63
N GLU A 27 33.84 9.34 3.29
CA GLU A 27 35.14 9.02 3.83
C GLU A 27 35.47 9.80 5.11
N LYS A 28 36.36 9.23 5.95
CA LYS A 28 36.90 9.96 7.10
C LYS A 28 37.59 11.24 6.60
N PRO A 29 37.40 12.42 7.26
CA PRO A 29 37.96 13.69 6.80
C PRO A 29 39.48 13.61 6.67
N ARG A 30 40.00 13.74 5.46
CA ARG A 30 41.43 13.92 5.18
C ARG A 30 41.65 15.32 4.65
N TYR A 31 42.74 15.94 5.05
CA TYR A 31 43.03 17.31 4.67
C TYR A 31 44.35 17.43 3.90
N GLY A 32 44.34 18.25 2.84
CA GLY A 32 45.53 18.71 2.18
C GLY A 32 45.95 20.08 2.70
N TYR A 33 47.22 20.36 2.64
CA TYR A 33 47.81 21.59 3.17
C TYR A 33 48.62 22.28 2.04
N VAL A 34 48.52 23.61 1.98
CA VAL A 34 49.32 24.47 1.11
C VAL A 34 50.01 25.56 1.97
N TYR A 35 51.21 25.97 1.57
CA TYR A 35 52.02 26.93 2.32
C TYR A 35 52.49 28.07 1.42
N ALA A 36 52.50 29.28 1.98
CA ALA A 36 53.08 30.46 1.31
C ALA A 36 53.63 31.48 2.30
N LYS A 37 54.44 32.42 1.84
CA LYS A 37 55.00 33.49 2.64
C LYS A 37 53.97 34.59 2.93
N THR A 38 53.01 34.80 2.02
CA THR A 38 51.96 35.81 2.20
C THR A 38 50.58 35.19 2.28
N TYR A 39 49.62 35.90 2.90
CA TYR A 39 48.23 35.51 2.97
C TYR A 39 47.58 35.42 1.57
N ARG A 40 47.93 36.37 0.68
CA ARG A 40 47.39 36.41 -0.70
C ARG A 40 47.81 35.15 -1.49
N ASP A 41 49.08 34.76 -1.39
CA ASP A 41 49.61 33.61 -2.09
C ASP A 41 49.08 32.29 -1.57
N VAL A 42 48.93 32.14 -0.24
CA VAL A 42 48.34 30.90 0.33
C VAL A 42 46.87 30.75 -0.06
N ARG A 43 46.13 31.86 -0.16
CA ARG A 43 44.74 31.87 -0.61
C ARG A 43 44.62 31.46 -2.07
N ALA A 44 45.46 32.01 -2.96
CA ALA A 44 45.52 31.61 -4.37
C ALA A 44 45.85 30.11 -4.52
N LYS A 45 46.91 29.65 -3.85
CA LYS A 45 47.31 28.23 -3.86
C LYS A 45 46.25 27.31 -3.27
N LEU A 46 45.51 27.77 -2.27
CA LEU A 46 44.42 27.00 -1.63
C LEU A 46 43.27 26.79 -2.63
N HIS A 47 42.88 27.87 -3.32
CA HIS A 47 41.84 27.79 -4.35
C HIS A 47 42.25 26.88 -5.52
N GLU A 48 43.49 27.03 -6.00
CA GLU A 48 44.06 26.21 -7.08
C GLU A 48 44.13 24.73 -6.68
N ALA A 49 44.68 24.41 -5.49
CA ALA A 49 44.77 23.05 -4.98
C ALA A 49 43.41 22.42 -4.72
N ALA A 50 42.43 23.18 -4.19
CA ALA A 50 41.09 22.70 -4.01
C ALA A 50 40.34 22.46 -5.33
N ALA A 51 40.55 23.34 -6.33
CA ALA A 51 40.00 23.18 -7.68
C ALA A 51 40.64 21.99 -8.40
N ALA A 52 41.99 21.86 -8.35
CA ALA A 52 42.74 20.74 -8.92
C ALA A 52 42.31 19.40 -8.31
N TRP A 53 42.06 19.36 -6.98
CA TRP A 53 41.55 18.17 -6.32
C TRP A 53 40.15 17.81 -6.79
N LYS A 54 39.26 18.79 -6.93
CA LYS A 54 37.90 18.59 -7.46
C LYS A 54 37.89 18.21 -8.96
N ALA A 55 38.86 18.65 -9.72
CA ALA A 55 39.03 18.39 -11.16
C ALA A 55 39.79 17.09 -11.46
N GLN A 56 40.39 16.43 -10.43
CA GLN A 56 41.06 15.15 -10.69
C GLN A 56 40.03 14.13 -11.17
N PRO A 57 40.24 13.56 -12.39
CA PRO A 57 39.37 12.47 -12.83
C PRO A 57 39.49 11.33 -11.84
N ILE A 58 38.37 10.78 -11.49
CA ILE A 58 38.28 9.60 -10.63
C ILE A 58 39.07 8.50 -11.34
N SER A 59 40.13 8.01 -10.71
CA SER A 59 40.89 6.89 -11.24
C SER A 59 39.91 5.72 -11.49
N SER A 60 40.12 4.98 -12.57
CA SER A 60 39.28 3.92 -13.10
C SER A 60 39.03 2.73 -12.13
N SER A 61 39.56 2.77 -10.90
CA SER A 61 39.27 1.82 -9.83
C SER A 61 38.11 2.23 -8.89
N ASP A 62 37.67 3.51 -8.97
CA ASP A 62 36.51 4.04 -8.23
C ASP A 62 35.35 4.27 -9.21
N ALA A 63 34.91 3.23 -9.89
CA ALA A 63 33.70 3.29 -10.69
C ALA A 63 32.55 3.74 -9.78
N PHE A 64 31.84 4.83 -10.14
CA PHE A 64 30.64 5.24 -9.43
C PHE A 64 29.73 4.02 -9.29
N PRO A 65 29.23 3.74 -8.06
CA PRO A 65 28.37 2.58 -7.88
C PRO A 65 27.20 2.66 -8.85
N ARG A 66 26.90 1.52 -9.45
CA ARG A 66 25.77 1.37 -10.37
C ARG A 66 24.48 1.22 -9.59
N LEU A 67 23.34 1.34 -10.24
CA LEU A 67 22.06 1.09 -9.63
C LEU A 67 21.97 -0.33 -9.05
N SER A 68 22.59 -1.34 -9.69
CA SER A 68 22.67 -2.72 -9.21
C SER A 68 23.34 -2.82 -7.84
N ASP A 69 24.43 -2.07 -7.62
CA ASP A 69 25.15 -2.08 -6.35
C ASP A 69 24.29 -1.43 -5.23
N ALA A 70 23.71 -0.26 -5.54
CA ALA A 70 22.80 0.43 -4.63
C ALA A 70 21.55 -0.42 -4.31
N ALA A 71 21.01 -1.13 -5.29
CA ALA A 71 19.87 -2.02 -5.10
C ALA A 71 20.21 -3.20 -4.19
N SER A 72 21.42 -3.74 -4.29
CA SER A 72 21.90 -4.83 -3.42
C SER A 72 22.03 -4.38 -1.97
N VAL A 73 22.62 -3.22 -1.73
CA VAL A 73 22.72 -2.62 -0.38
C VAL A 73 21.33 -2.29 0.18
N TRP A 74 20.47 -1.68 -0.63
CA TRP A 74 19.09 -1.38 -0.25
C TRP A 74 18.31 -2.65 0.09
N TRP A 75 18.47 -3.72 -0.69
CA TRP A 75 17.81 -5.00 -0.44
C TRP A 75 18.19 -5.58 0.92
N GLN A 76 19.46 -5.59 1.28
CA GLN A 76 19.93 -6.07 2.58
C GLN A 76 19.31 -5.29 3.75
N LYS A 77 19.13 -3.97 3.58
CA LYS A 77 18.51 -3.10 4.60
C LYS A 77 17.00 -3.32 4.73
N ILE A 78 16.30 -3.46 3.60
CA ILE A 78 14.84 -3.48 3.58
C ILE A 78 14.27 -4.89 3.85
N ALA A 79 14.98 -5.95 3.48
CA ALA A 79 14.49 -7.32 3.58
C ALA A 79 14.02 -7.71 5.00
N PRO A 80 14.74 -7.39 6.09
CA PRO A 80 14.32 -7.72 7.45
C PRO A 80 13.14 -6.86 7.95
N GLN A 81 12.84 -5.73 7.28
CA GLN A 81 11.86 -4.74 7.75
C GLN A 81 10.48 -4.92 7.13
N VAL A 82 10.37 -5.67 6.03
CA VAL A 82 9.12 -5.79 5.28
C VAL A 82 8.53 -7.19 5.35
N LYS A 83 7.20 -7.27 5.21
CA LYS A 83 6.50 -8.56 5.13
C LYS A 83 6.93 -9.33 3.88
N GLN A 84 6.89 -10.67 3.97
CA GLN A 84 7.27 -11.56 2.89
C GLN A 84 6.57 -11.25 1.55
N SER A 85 5.29 -10.91 1.56
CA SER A 85 4.56 -10.51 0.34
C SER A 85 5.11 -9.24 -0.32
N THR A 86 5.57 -8.28 0.49
CA THR A 86 6.21 -7.07 0.00
C THR A 86 7.60 -7.37 -0.54
N LEU A 87 8.34 -8.23 0.15
CA LEU A 87 9.67 -8.69 -0.28
C LEU A 87 9.60 -9.38 -1.65
N VAL A 88 8.66 -10.31 -1.83
CA VAL A 88 8.42 -10.95 -3.14
C VAL A 88 8.08 -9.93 -4.22
N LYS A 89 7.22 -8.96 -3.93
CA LYS A 89 6.89 -7.88 -4.87
C LYS A 89 8.12 -7.07 -5.24
N TYR A 90 8.96 -6.71 -4.29
CA TYR A 90 10.20 -5.96 -4.54
C TYR A 90 11.19 -6.78 -5.35
N HIS A 91 11.35 -8.06 -5.05
CA HIS A 91 12.19 -8.97 -5.82
C HIS A 91 11.77 -9.05 -7.29
N ILE A 92 10.46 -9.18 -7.56
CA ILE A 92 9.93 -9.18 -8.92
C ILE A 92 10.23 -7.85 -9.61
N ILE A 93 9.98 -6.72 -8.96
CA ILE A 93 10.24 -5.39 -9.52
C ILE A 93 11.72 -5.19 -9.84
N LEU A 94 12.60 -5.59 -8.93
CA LEU A 94 14.04 -5.49 -9.14
C LEU A 94 14.49 -6.32 -10.35
N ASN A 95 14.19 -7.61 -10.34
CA ASN A 95 14.78 -8.54 -11.30
C ASN A 95 14.11 -8.52 -12.68
N HIS A 96 12.82 -8.15 -12.77
CA HIS A 96 12.12 -8.13 -14.06
C HIS A 96 12.02 -6.75 -14.69
N HIS A 97 12.23 -5.66 -13.93
CA HIS A 97 12.02 -4.31 -14.46
C HIS A 97 13.22 -3.39 -14.25
N LEU A 98 13.73 -3.26 -13.01
CA LEU A 98 14.75 -2.25 -12.71
C LEU A 98 16.15 -2.68 -13.13
N LEU A 99 16.60 -3.86 -12.72
CA LEU A 99 17.96 -4.31 -13.02
C LEU A 99 18.21 -4.54 -14.53
N PRO A 100 17.28 -5.14 -15.29
CA PRO A 100 17.49 -5.32 -16.73
C PRO A 100 17.58 -4.00 -17.51
N ALA A 101 16.88 -2.94 -17.05
CA ALA A 101 16.82 -1.67 -17.78
C ALA A 101 17.80 -0.61 -17.27
N LEU A 102 18.06 -0.57 -15.99
CA LEU A 102 18.80 0.50 -15.32
C LEU A 102 19.95 -0.02 -14.45
N GLY A 103 20.12 -1.33 -14.28
CA GLY A 103 21.08 -1.92 -13.35
C GLY A 103 22.51 -1.46 -13.59
N ASP A 104 22.93 -1.34 -14.84
CA ASP A 104 24.27 -0.93 -15.25
C ASP A 104 24.48 0.59 -15.28
N VAL A 105 23.42 1.38 -15.04
CA VAL A 105 23.51 2.84 -15.06
C VAL A 105 24.22 3.32 -13.81
N PRO A 106 25.31 4.13 -13.94
CA PRO A 106 25.95 4.77 -12.80
C PRO A 106 24.97 5.69 -12.06
N LEU A 107 25.04 5.72 -10.73
CA LEU A 107 24.15 6.57 -9.92
C LEU A 107 24.32 8.07 -10.27
N SER A 108 25.52 8.49 -10.64
CA SER A 108 25.82 9.86 -11.07
C SER A 108 25.09 10.29 -12.36
N GLU A 109 24.67 9.31 -13.17
CA GLU A 109 23.93 9.54 -14.41
C GLU A 109 22.42 9.34 -14.27
N MET A 110 21.92 9.02 -13.07
CA MET A 110 20.50 8.77 -12.80
C MET A 110 19.75 10.10 -12.74
N THR A 111 19.38 10.63 -13.90
CA THR A 111 18.66 11.90 -14.06
C THR A 111 17.13 11.68 -14.15
N ASN A 112 16.35 12.73 -13.86
CA ASN A 112 14.89 12.71 -14.05
C ASN A 112 14.51 12.35 -15.50
N GLN A 113 15.27 12.84 -16.50
CA GLN A 113 15.04 12.53 -17.92
C GLN A 113 15.19 11.04 -18.21
N LYS A 114 16.20 10.38 -17.63
CA LYS A 114 16.41 8.92 -17.77
C LYS A 114 15.26 8.14 -17.12
N ILE A 115 14.83 8.55 -15.92
CA ILE A 115 13.72 7.91 -15.20
C ILE A 115 12.40 8.12 -15.97
N GLU A 116 12.19 9.29 -16.57
CA GLU A 116 11.01 9.58 -17.38
C GLU A 116 10.98 8.74 -18.67
N ALA A 117 12.10 8.60 -19.35
CA ALA A 117 12.22 7.73 -20.52
C ALA A 117 11.91 6.27 -20.19
N PHE A 118 12.46 5.76 -19.09
CA PHE A 118 12.15 4.44 -18.55
C PHE A 118 10.66 4.29 -18.21
N SER A 119 10.07 5.28 -17.55
CA SER A 119 8.63 5.29 -17.23
C SER A 119 7.77 5.22 -18.48
N ARG A 120 8.09 6.00 -19.52
CA ARG A 120 7.37 5.98 -20.82
C ARG A 120 7.47 4.63 -21.51
N GLN A 121 8.64 4.00 -21.49
CA GLN A 121 8.83 2.65 -22.03
C GLN A 121 7.95 1.62 -21.30
N LEU A 122 7.91 1.63 -19.98
CA LEU A 122 7.08 0.73 -19.19
C LEU A 122 5.58 0.93 -19.45
N LEU A 123 5.13 2.16 -19.67
CA LEU A 123 3.72 2.48 -19.95
C LEU A 123 3.22 1.92 -21.28
N GLN A 124 4.10 1.53 -22.19
CA GLN A 124 3.70 0.88 -23.44
C GLN A 124 3.13 -0.54 -23.21
N THR A 125 3.56 -1.21 -22.15
CA THR A 125 3.21 -2.62 -21.87
C THR A 125 2.56 -2.86 -20.53
N LEU A 126 2.69 -1.93 -19.59
CA LEU A 126 2.21 -2.09 -18.21
C LEU A 126 1.17 -1.03 -17.85
N ALA A 127 0.25 -1.44 -16.98
CA ALA A 127 -0.73 -0.52 -16.42
C ALA A 127 -0.08 0.60 -15.58
N PRO A 128 -0.62 1.84 -15.58
CA PRO A 128 -0.06 2.98 -14.85
C PRO A 128 0.19 2.70 -13.36
N ARG A 129 -0.67 1.88 -12.73
CA ARG A 129 -0.51 1.46 -11.33
C ARG A 129 0.77 0.66 -11.13
N THR A 130 1.06 -0.30 -12.01
CA THR A 130 2.27 -1.13 -11.95
C THR A 130 3.51 -0.28 -12.13
N VAL A 131 3.51 0.63 -13.11
CA VAL A 131 4.62 1.57 -13.34
C VAL A 131 4.85 2.46 -12.11
N SER A 132 3.79 2.98 -11.51
CA SER A 132 3.89 3.76 -10.27
C SER A 132 4.51 2.96 -9.11
N ASP A 133 4.19 1.68 -8.99
CA ASP A 133 4.78 0.79 -7.98
C ASP A 133 6.28 0.54 -8.25
N ILE A 134 6.67 0.35 -9.52
CA ILE A 134 8.08 0.20 -9.94
C ILE A 134 8.88 1.47 -9.60
N LEU A 135 8.35 2.63 -9.97
CA LEU A 135 9.00 3.93 -9.66
C LEU A 135 9.11 4.17 -8.14
N SER A 136 8.16 3.67 -7.36
CA SER A 136 8.23 3.78 -5.88
C SER A 136 9.41 2.98 -5.31
N VAL A 137 9.70 1.80 -5.86
CA VAL A 137 10.88 1.01 -5.47
C VAL A 137 12.16 1.70 -5.92
N LEU A 138 12.22 2.19 -7.17
CA LEU A 138 13.39 2.94 -7.66
C LEU A 138 13.70 4.14 -6.76
N ARG A 139 12.70 4.95 -6.42
CA ARG A 139 12.87 6.09 -5.50
C ARG A 139 13.40 5.66 -4.13
N SER A 140 12.92 4.55 -3.62
CA SER A 140 13.40 4.02 -2.34
C SER A 140 14.88 3.64 -2.38
N ILE A 141 15.34 3.06 -3.49
CA ILE A 141 16.74 2.72 -3.73
C ILE A 141 17.60 4.00 -3.84
N LEU A 142 17.17 4.96 -4.67
CA LEU A 142 17.89 6.22 -4.86
C LEU A 142 18.01 7.03 -3.56
N ARG A 143 16.93 7.11 -2.78
CA ARG A 143 16.97 7.76 -1.46
C ARG A 143 17.90 7.05 -0.49
N SER A 144 17.91 5.72 -0.48
CA SER A 144 18.87 4.97 0.35
C SER A 144 20.30 5.29 -0.06
N ALA A 145 20.58 5.32 -1.37
CA ALA A 145 21.91 5.66 -1.88
C ALA A 145 22.35 7.08 -1.49
N ILE A 146 21.43 8.07 -1.58
CA ILE A 146 21.69 9.46 -1.12
C ILE A 146 22.01 9.49 0.37
N LEU A 147 21.23 8.76 1.19
CA LEU A 147 21.49 8.67 2.64
C LEU A 147 22.83 7.98 2.97
N ASP A 148 23.29 7.06 2.11
CA ASP A 148 24.58 6.41 2.23
C ASP A 148 25.75 7.30 1.75
N GLY A 149 25.46 8.53 1.31
CA GLY A 149 26.46 9.52 0.91
C GLY A 149 26.85 9.49 -0.56
N PHE A 150 26.15 8.69 -1.41
CA PHE A 150 26.43 8.68 -2.85
C PHE A 150 25.84 9.91 -3.55
N SER A 151 26.58 10.42 -4.53
CA SER A 151 26.12 11.54 -5.37
C SER A 151 25.12 11.01 -6.41
N VAL A 152 23.83 11.35 -6.21
CA VAL A 152 22.74 11.02 -7.13
C VAL A 152 22.08 12.32 -7.56
N PRO A 153 21.99 12.63 -8.89
CA PRO A 153 21.46 13.91 -9.38
C PRO A 153 19.99 14.16 -9.03
N CYS A 154 19.21 13.10 -8.84
CA CYS A 154 17.80 13.20 -8.48
C CYS A 154 17.33 11.97 -7.69
N ASP A 155 16.27 12.14 -6.89
CA ASP A 155 15.59 11.04 -6.19
C ASP A 155 14.39 10.45 -6.96
N GLY A 156 14.16 10.92 -8.19
CA GLY A 156 13.04 10.50 -9.04
C GLY A 156 11.65 10.98 -8.58
N SER A 157 11.56 11.86 -7.58
CA SER A 157 10.28 12.36 -7.06
C SER A 157 9.51 13.22 -8.07
N ALA A 158 10.20 13.90 -8.96
CA ALA A 158 9.63 14.73 -10.02
C ALA A 158 8.87 13.91 -11.09
N VAL A 159 9.25 12.65 -11.32
CA VAL A 159 8.60 11.80 -12.31
C VAL A 159 7.36 11.12 -11.72
N GLN A 160 6.19 11.54 -12.14
CA GLN A 160 4.91 11.01 -11.66
C GLN A 160 4.12 10.37 -12.80
N VAL A 161 3.46 9.25 -12.50
CA VAL A 161 2.53 8.59 -13.41
C VAL A 161 1.11 8.89 -12.97
N ARG A 162 0.33 9.51 -13.85
CA ARG A 162 -1.10 9.74 -13.62
C ARG A 162 -1.81 8.40 -13.51
N ARG A 163 -2.54 8.21 -12.43
CA ARG A 163 -3.37 7.03 -12.22
C ARG A 163 -4.79 7.35 -12.68
N SER A 164 -5.34 6.56 -13.58
CA SER A 164 -6.78 6.57 -13.82
C SER A 164 -7.46 5.97 -12.59
N ALA A 165 -8.54 6.58 -12.14
CA ALA A 165 -9.42 5.97 -11.15
C ALA A 165 -10.02 4.72 -11.82
N SER A 166 -9.79 3.54 -11.26
CA SER A 166 -10.49 2.34 -11.69
C SER A 166 -11.88 2.36 -11.06
N GLU A 167 -12.91 2.20 -11.89
CA GLU A 167 -14.26 2.02 -11.37
C GLU A 167 -14.35 0.80 -10.45
N ILE A 168 -14.97 1.01 -9.30
CA ILE A 168 -15.17 -0.04 -8.32
C ILE A 168 -16.42 -0.80 -8.72
N ARG A 169 -16.27 -2.08 -9.07
CA ARG A 169 -17.41 -2.95 -9.37
C ARG A 169 -18.19 -3.28 -8.10
N VAL A 170 -19.43 -2.85 -8.02
CA VAL A 170 -20.43 -3.17 -6.99
C VAL A 170 -21.54 -3.94 -7.67
N LEU A 171 -22.05 -5.00 -7.05
CA LEU A 171 -23.21 -5.72 -7.55
C LEU A 171 -24.46 -4.85 -7.38
N THR A 172 -25.29 -4.78 -8.41
CA THR A 172 -26.62 -4.15 -8.31
C THR A 172 -27.50 -4.94 -7.32
N HIS A 173 -28.60 -4.37 -6.86
CA HIS A 173 -29.55 -5.09 -6.00
C HIS A 173 -30.10 -6.35 -6.68
N CYS A 174 -30.41 -6.28 -7.98
CA CYS A 174 -30.87 -7.41 -8.76
C CYS A 174 -29.80 -8.52 -8.84
N GLU A 175 -28.54 -8.15 -9.20
CA GLU A 175 -27.43 -9.11 -9.25
C GLU A 175 -27.16 -9.76 -7.89
N GLN A 176 -27.24 -8.98 -6.80
CA GLN A 176 -27.09 -9.50 -5.46
C GLN A 176 -28.20 -10.50 -5.11
N SER A 177 -29.46 -10.19 -5.45
CA SER A 177 -30.59 -11.09 -5.23
C SER A 177 -30.45 -12.39 -6.00
N LEU A 178 -30.10 -12.32 -7.28
CA LEU A 178 -29.85 -13.50 -8.13
C LEU A 178 -28.71 -14.37 -7.56
N LEU A 179 -27.63 -13.73 -7.12
CA LEU A 179 -26.51 -14.43 -6.48
C LEU A 179 -26.95 -15.12 -5.20
N CYS A 180 -27.67 -14.43 -4.33
CA CYS A 180 -28.14 -15.00 -3.05
C CYS A 180 -29.09 -16.18 -3.30
N SER A 181 -30.09 -16.07 -4.18
CA SER A 181 -31.00 -17.17 -4.53
C SER A 181 -30.24 -18.41 -4.96
N TYR A 182 -29.30 -18.26 -5.90
CA TYR A 182 -28.47 -19.36 -6.36
C TYR A 182 -27.64 -19.99 -5.22
N LEU A 183 -27.04 -19.17 -4.35
CA LEU A 183 -26.19 -19.67 -3.24
C LEU A 183 -27.01 -20.40 -2.19
N TYR A 184 -28.24 -19.97 -1.91
CA TYR A 184 -29.16 -20.67 -0.99
C TYR A 184 -29.67 -21.99 -1.56
N GLU A 185 -30.00 -22.02 -2.86
CA GLU A 185 -30.45 -23.25 -3.55
C GLU A 185 -29.33 -24.29 -3.66
N ASN A 186 -28.08 -23.85 -3.74
CA ASN A 186 -26.91 -24.71 -3.91
C ASN A 186 -25.96 -24.58 -2.72
N LEU A 187 -26.50 -24.64 -1.50
CA LEU A 187 -25.73 -24.35 -0.29
C LEU A 187 -24.73 -25.47 0.02
N ASP A 188 -23.43 -25.12 -0.09
CA ASP A 188 -22.29 -25.90 0.36
C ASP A 188 -21.30 -24.98 1.11
N LEU A 189 -20.19 -25.52 1.62
CA LEU A 189 -19.19 -24.73 2.36
C LEU A 189 -18.56 -23.61 1.53
N ARG A 190 -18.39 -23.80 0.21
CA ARG A 190 -17.82 -22.80 -0.68
C ARG A 190 -18.81 -21.69 -0.99
N ASN A 191 -20.06 -22.04 -1.25
CA ASN A 191 -21.15 -21.09 -1.48
C ASN A 191 -21.47 -20.30 -0.20
N ALA A 192 -21.45 -20.96 0.96
CA ALA A 192 -21.51 -20.28 2.25
C ALA A 192 -20.35 -19.29 2.47
N GLY A 193 -19.14 -19.63 1.97
CA GLY A 193 -18.00 -18.70 1.99
C GLY A 193 -18.23 -17.44 1.14
N ILE A 194 -18.93 -17.55 0.01
CA ILE A 194 -19.35 -16.39 -0.80
C ILE A 194 -20.37 -15.56 -0.03
N LEU A 195 -21.40 -16.18 0.57
CA LEU A 195 -22.39 -15.49 1.41
C LEU A 195 -21.75 -14.76 2.58
N LEU A 196 -20.84 -15.42 3.33
CA LEU A 196 -20.09 -14.78 4.40
C LEU A 196 -19.34 -13.55 3.89
N SER A 197 -18.64 -13.68 2.76
CA SER A 197 -17.89 -12.55 2.20
C SER A 197 -18.79 -11.40 1.75
N LEU A 198 -19.98 -11.70 1.22
CA LEU A 198 -20.97 -10.71 0.80
C LEU A 198 -21.55 -9.94 1.99
N TYR A 199 -21.79 -10.62 3.12
CA TYR A 199 -22.47 -10.03 4.29
C TYR A 199 -21.54 -9.60 5.43
N THR A 200 -20.23 -9.84 5.31
CA THR A 200 -19.23 -9.44 6.32
C THR A 200 -18.07 -8.62 5.74
N GLY A 201 -17.99 -8.53 4.41
CA GLY A 201 -16.90 -7.83 3.73
C GLY A 201 -15.53 -8.49 3.87
N LEU A 202 -15.46 -9.80 4.16
CA LEU A 202 -14.21 -10.55 4.24
C LEU A 202 -13.41 -10.46 2.93
N ARG A 203 -12.10 -10.33 3.05
CA ARG A 203 -11.19 -10.46 1.90
C ARG A 203 -11.06 -11.93 1.51
N ILE A 204 -10.79 -12.20 0.23
CA ILE A 204 -10.64 -13.59 -0.24
C ILE A 204 -9.57 -14.37 0.54
N GLY A 205 -8.46 -13.76 0.90
CA GLY A 205 -7.45 -14.45 1.71
C GLY A 205 -7.89 -14.70 3.15
N GLU A 206 -8.79 -13.87 3.69
CA GLU A 206 -9.36 -14.03 5.03
C GLU A 206 -10.36 -15.20 5.05
N ILE A 207 -11.25 -15.31 4.06
CA ILE A 207 -12.21 -16.43 3.99
C ILE A 207 -11.51 -17.77 3.71
N CYS A 208 -10.43 -17.78 2.89
CA CYS A 208 -9.66 -19.00 2.62
C CYS A 208 -8.84 -19.48 3.85
N ALA A 209 -8.49 -18.57 4.75
CA ALA A 209 -7.77 -18.89 6.00
C ALA A 209 -8.70 -19.02 7.20
N LEU A 210 -10.01 -18.78 7.03
CA LEU A 210 -11.00 -18.85 8.11
C LEU A 210 -11.12 -20.30 8.60
N ARG A 211 -11.18 -20.47 9.90
CA ARG A 211 -11.42 -21.77 10.54
C ARG A 211 -12.72 -21.74 11.33
N TRP A 212 -13.30 -22.93 11.53
CA TRP A 212 -14.51 -23.06 12.34
C TRP A 212 -14.32 -22.56 13.77
N GLU A 213 -13.13 -22.71 14.35
CA GLU A 213 -12.77 -22.17 15.67
C GLU A 213 -12.80 -20.63 15.76
N ASP A 214 -12.78 -19.95 14.64
CA ASP A 214 -12.88 -18.49 14.56
C ASP A 214 -14.35 -18.01 14.54
N ILE A 215 -15.33 -18.92 14.51
CA ILE A 215 -16.75 -18.61 14.43
C ILE A 215 -17.44 -19.05 15.72
N SER A 216 -17.86 -18.10 16.54
CA SER A 216 -18.75 -18.38 17.69
C SER A 216 -20.21 -18.24 17.26
N LEU A 217 -20.86 -19.38 16.99
CA LEU A 217 -22.29 -19.41 16.65
C LEU A 217 -23.17 -19.00 17.84
N ARG A 218 -22.72 -19.27 19.07
CA ARG A 218 -23.42 -18.89 20.32
C ARG A 218 -23.43 -17.37 20.49
N ASP A 219 -22.26 -16.73 20.37
CA ASP A 219 -22.08 -15.30 20.58
C ASP A 219 -22.35 -14.51 19.29
N LYS A 220 -22.58 -15.20 18.17
CA LYS A 220 -22.80 -14.64 16.84
C LYS A 220 -21.63 -13.74 16.39
N LEU A 221 -20.40 -14.21 16.61
CA LEU A 221 -19.18 -13.48 16.30
C LEU A 221 -18.28 -14.27 15.35
N LEU A 222 -17.64 -13.55 14.44
CA LEU A 222 -16.60 -14.06 13.55
C LEU A 222 -15.30 -13.29 13.81
N HIS A 223 -14.21 -14.02 14.08
CA HIS A 223 -12.89 -13.44 14.35
C HIS A 223 -11.98 -13.58 13.12
N VAL A 224 -11.51 -12.47 12.59
CA VAL A 224 -10.54 -12.44 11.49
C VAL A 224 -9.14 -12.41 12.08
N ARG A 225 -8.46 -13.55 12.09
CA ARG A 225 -7.14 -13.72 12.71
C ARG A 225 -6.03 -14.03 11.70
N ARG A 226 -6.38 -14.49 10.51
CA ARG A 226 -5.45 -15.04 9.52
C ARG A 226 -5.83 -14.61 8.10
N THR A 227 -4.85 -14.62 7.22
CA THR A 227 -5.06 -14.45 5.79
C THR A 227 -4.15 -15.40 5.01
N MET A 228 -4.66 -15.97 3.94
CA MET A 228 -3.96 -16.90 3.07
C MET A 228 -3.62 -16.23 1.74
N GLN A 229 -2.41 -16.45 1.26
CA GLN A 229 -1.99 -15.95 -0.05
C GLN A 229 -0.98 -16.90 -0.70
N ARG A 230 -0.96 -16.96 -2.03
CA ARG A 230 0.07 -17.67 -2.79
C ARG A 230 1.19 -16.69 -3.11
N LEU A 231 2.40 -17.01 -2.66
CA LEU A 231 3.60 -16.20 -2.92
C LEU A 231 4.59 -16.96 -3.78
N GLN A 232 5.37 -16.25 -4.58
CA GLN A 232 6.54 -16.79 -5.24
C GLN A 232 7.55 -17.22 -4.18
N ASN A 233 8.16 -18.39 -4.37
CA ASN A 233 9.27 -18.83 -3.55
C ASN A 233 10.54 -18.09 -4.02
N LEU A 234 11.22 -17.42 -3.11
CA LEU A 234 12.48 -16.74 -3.42
C LEU A 234 13.69 -17.67 -3.25
N SER A 235 13.50 -18.83 -2.60
CA SER A 235 14.54 -19.87 -2.54
C SER A 235 14.61 -20.59 -3.88
N PRO A 236 15.82 -20.91 -4.39
CA PRO A 236 15.99 -21.72 -5.59
C PRO A 236 15.51 -23.16 -5.36
N GLU A 237 15.42 -23.59 -4.12
CA GLU A 237 14.98 -24.93 -3.73
C GLU A 237 13.47 -24.96 -3.52
N GLY A 238 12.81 -26.00 -4.05
CA GLY A 238 11.38 -26.25 -3.85
C GLY A 238 10.47 -25.69 -4.95
N PRO A 239 9.14 -25.72 -4.74
CA PRO A 239 8.16 -25.31 -5.74
C PRO A 239 8.24 -23.80 -6.00
N ARG A 240 8.00 -23.39 -7.26
CA ARG A 240 8.04 -21.98 -7.70
C ARG A 240 7.15 -21.05 -6.88
N THR A 241 6.06 -21.55 -6.34
CA THR A 241 5.14 -20.78 -5.48
C THR A 241 4.73 -21.64 -4.28
N ARG A 242 4.43 -20.97 -3.16
CA ARG A 242 3.91 -21.60 -1.95
C ARG A 242 2.71 -20.87 -1.40
N ILE A 243 1.81 -21.58 -0.75
CA ILE A 243 0.75 -20.99 0.05
C ILE A 243 1.34 -20.58 1.40
N VAL A 244 1.02 -19.36 1.80
CA VAL A 244 1.48 -18.81 3.08
C VAL A 244 0.26 -18.29 3.83
N GLU A 245 0.07 -18.77 5.04
CA GLU A 245 -0.89 -18.27 6.00
C GLU A 245 -0.15 -17.35 6.97
N THR A 246 -0.64 -16.12 7.10
CA THR A 246 -0.01 -15.09 7.93
C THR A 246 -1.07 -14.37 8.76
N PRO A 247 -0.70 -13.78 9.90
CA PRO A 247 -1.57 -12.81 10.54
C PRO A 247 -1.89 -11.65 9.58
N PRO A 248 -3.02 -10.98 9.76
CA PRO A 248 -3.44 -9.86 8.93
C PRO A 248 -2.38 -8.76 8.84
N LYS A 249 -2.46 -7.93 7.78
CA LYS A 249 -1.40 -6.97 7.43
C LYS A 249 -1.15 -5.88 8.48
N SER A 250 -2.17 -5.50 9.24
CA SER A 250 -2.11 -4.48 10.31
C SER A 250 -2.85 -4.97 11.55
N ALA A 251 -2.57 -4.39 12.71
CA ALA A 251 -3.32 -4.66 13.94
C ALA A 251 -4.83 -4.43 13.75
N THR A 252 -5.21 -3.39 12.99
CA THR A 252 -6.61 -3.07 12.65
C THR A 252 -7.28 -4.11 11.74
N SER A 253 -6.51 -4.95 11.07
CA SER A 253 -7.05 -6.02 10.22
C SER A 253 -7.45 -7.25 11.02
N THR A 254 -6.90 -7.46 12.24
CA THR A 254 -7.43 -8.40 13.22
C THR A 254 -8.67 -7.76 13.83
N ARG A 255 -9.82 -8.37 13.63
CA ARG A 255 -11.11 -7.78 14.01
C ARG A 255 -12.15 -8.84 14.30
N THR A 256 -13.18 -8.43 15.02
CA THR A 256 -14.37 -9.24 15.27
C THR A 256 -15.55 -8.65 14.51
N ILE A 257 -16.30 -9.48 13.82
CA ILE A 257 -17.46 -9.10 13.01
C ILE A 257 -18.68 -9.76 13.62
N PRO A 258 -19.72 -9.01 14.01
CA PRO A 258 -21.00 -9.60 14.45
C PRO A 258 -21.70 -10.24 13.25
N LEU A 259 -22.28 -11.42 13.49
CA LEU A 259 -23.06 -12.16 12.50
C LEU A 259 -24.56 -11.90 12.70
N SER A 260 -25.27 -11.68 11.61
CA SER A 260 -26.73 -11.60 11.65
C SER A 260 -27.35 -12.97 11.97
N GLU A 261 -28.57 -12.97 12.50
CA GLU A 261 -29.36 -14.19 12.76
C GLU A 261 -29.44 -15.08 11.50
N GLU A 262 -29.63 -14.46 10.34
CA GLU A 262 -29.73 -15.15 9.06
C GLU A 262 -28.43 -15.89 8.71
N LEU A 263 -27.28 -15.22 8.85
CA LEU A 263 -25.98 -15.88 8.64
C LEU A 263 -25.75 -17.03 9.61
N VAL A 264 -26.14 -16.87 10.86
CA VAL A 264 -26.03 -17.96 11.85
C VAL A 264 -26.91 -19.14 11.45
N ARG A 265 -28.15 -18.92 10.98
CA ARG A 265 -29.01 -19.98 10.45
C ARG A 265 -28.38 -20.71 9.27
N VAL A 266 -27.82 -19.96 8.32
CA VAL A 266 -27.08 -20.54 7.18
C VAL A 266 -25.92 -21.41 7.65
N LEU A 267 -25.12 -20.92 8.60
CA LEU A 267 -23.97 -21.68 9.14
C LEU A 267 -24.41 -22.94 9.90
N LEU A 268 -25.55 -22.89 10.59
CA LEU A 268 -26.12 -24.03 11.29
C LEU A 268 -26.69 -25.10 10.34
N SER A 269 -27.16 -24.70 9.15
CA SER A 269 -27.72 -25.64 8.16
C SER A 269 -26.66 -26.33 7.29
N LEU A 270 -25.39 -25.89 7.37
CA LEU A 270 -24.32 -26.50 6.60
C LEU A 270 -24.06 -27.95 7.00
N PRO A 271 -23.92 -28.86 6.02
CA PRO A 271 -23.59 -30.25 6.29
C PRO A 271 -22.10 -30.42 6.64
N GLY A 272 -21.79 -31.50 7.34
CA GLY A 272 -20.43 -31.95 7.59
C GLY A 272 -19.80 -31.46 8.89
N PRO A 273 -18.53 -31.81 9.12
CA PRO A 273 -17.83 -31.46 10.34
C PRO A 273 -17.53 -29.95 10.41
N ARG A 274 -17.61 -29.40 11.60
CA ARG A 274 -17.26 -28.00 11.89
C ARG A 274 -15.86 -27.89 12.50
N GLU A 275 -14.88 -28.39 11.77
CA GLU A 275 -13.50 -28.45 12.19
C GLU A 275 -12.55 -27.86 11.15
N GLY A 276 -11.38 -27.42 11.57
CA GLY A 276 -10.34 -26.94 10.67
C GLY A 276 -10.78 -25.77 9.78
N TYR A 277 -10.41 -25.83 8.50
CA TYR A 277 -10.74 -24.74 7.57
C TYR A 277 -12.23 -24.69 7.24
N PHE A 278 -12.81 -23.51 7.34
CA PHE A 278 -14.24 -23.29 7.11
C PHE A 278 -14.72 -23.82 5.74
N LEU A 279 -13.95 -23.57 4.68
CA LEU A 279 -14.34 -23.90 3.30
C LEU A 279 -14.28 -25.41 2.98
N THR A 280 -13.71 -26.22 3.86
CA THR A 280 -13.54 -27.68 3.64
C THR A 280 -14.10 -28.52 4.79
N GLY A 281 -14.19 -27.96 6.00
CA GLY A 281 -14.49 -28.71 7.22
C GLY A 281 -13.35 -29.69 7.60
N ASP A 282 -12.12 -29.45 7.17
CA ASP A 282 -10.97 -30.33 7.38
C ASP A 282 -9.76 -29.51 7.85
N PRO A 283 -9.05 -29.91 8.90
CA PRO A 283 -7.85 -29.23 9.39
C PRO A 283 -6.64 -29.34 8.47
N ARG A 284 -6.62 -30.32 7.56
CA ARG A 284 -5.49 -30.62 6.66
C ARG A 284 -5.71 -30.14 5.23
N SER A 285 -6.95 -29.90 4.84
CA SER A 285 -7.34 -29.50 3.49
C SER A 285 -7.85 -28.08 3.47
N PHE A 286 -7.35 -27.25 2.56
CA PHE A 286 -7.79 -25.86 2.40
C PHE A 286 -8.09 -25.54 0.94
N ILE A 287 -8.88 -24.50 0.73
CA ILE A 287 -9.12 -23.94 -0.61
C ILE A 287 -8.29 -22.67 -0.74
N GLU A 288 -7.39 -22.66 -1.73
CA GLU A 288 -6.57 -21.48 -1.99
C GLU A 288 -7.37 -20.34 -2.64
N PRO A 289 -6.91 -19.07 -2.48
CA PRO A 289 -7.61 -17.91 -3.02
C PRO A 289 -7.91 -18.00 -4.52
N ARG A 290 -7.01 -18.56 -5.32
CA ARG A 290 -7.22 -18.70 -6.77
C ARG A 290 -8.34 -19.68 -7.11
N ALA A 291 -8.41 -20.80 -6.40
CA ALA A 291 -9.49 -21.78 -6.56
C ALA A 291 -10.85 -21.15 -6.18
N MET A 292 -10.88 -20.36 -5.11
CA MET A 292 -12.09 -19.64 -4.69
C MET A 292 -12.49 -18.54 -5.69
N GLN A 293 -11.53 -17.85 -6.33
CA GLN A 293 -11.81 -16.92 -7.43
C GLN A 293 -12.46 -17.62 -8.63
N TYR A 294 -11.93 -18.78 -9.02
CA TYR A 294 -12.53 -19.58 -10.12
C TYR A 294 -13.93 -20.08 -9.77
N HIS A 295 -14.14 -20.53 -8.53
CA HIS A 295 -15.46 -20.93 -8.06
C HIS A 295 -16.45 -19.76 -8.16
N PHE A 296 -16.09 -18.59 -7.63
CA PHE A 296 -16.93 -17.39 -7.72
C PHE A 296 -17.23 -16.97 -9.16
N ALA A 297 -16.22 -16.99 -10.04
CA ALA A 297 -16.43 -16.68 -11.46
C ALA A 297 -17.36 -17.67 -12.16
N ARG A 298 -17.36 -18.94 -11.76
CA ARG A 298 -18.32 -19.95 -12.24
C ARG A 298 -19.73 -19.62 -11.75
N VAL A 299 -19.90 -19.33 -10.46
CA VAL A 299 -21.19 -18.99 -9.85
C VAL A 299 -21.79 -17.74 -10.50
N THR A 300 -21.02 -16.65 -10.64
CA THR A 300 -21.51 -15.41 -11.27
C THR A 300 -21.94 -15.62 -12.73
N ARG A 301 -21.23 -16.49 -13.47
CA ARG A 301 -21.61 -16.85 -14.84
C ARG A 301 -22.94 -17.61 -14.87
N GLN A 302 -23.17 -18.55 -13.95
CA GLN A 302 -24.43 -19.27 -13.82
C GLN A 302 -25.60 -18.35 -13.50
N CYS A 303 -25.36 -17.35 -12.65
CA CYS A 303 -26.33 -16.29 -12.32
C CYS A 303 -26.49 -15.23 -13.44
N LYS A 304 -25.79 -15.33 -14.56
CA LYS A 304 -25.76 -14.31 -15.65
C LYS A 304 -25.36 -12.92 -15.16
N ILE A 305 -24.56 -12.85 -14.11
CA ILE A 305 -24.01 -11.60 -13.57
C ILE A 305 -22.83 -11.16 -14.42
N ALA A 306 -22.78 -9.87 -14.78
CA ALA A 306 -21.65 -9.30 -15.49
C ALA A 306 -20.33 -9.52 -14.76
N GLN A 307 -19.22 -9.58 -15.50
CA GLN A 307 -17.91 -9.91 -14.96
C GLN A 307 -17.60 -9.13 -13.66
N ALA A 308 -17.43 -9.87 -12.57
CA ALA A 308 -17.08 -9.35 -11.27
C ALA A 308 -15.92 -10.18 -10.68
N ASN A 309 -14.94 -9.52 -10.09
CA ASN A 309 -13.91 -10.19 -9.30
C ASN A 309 -14.42 -10.44 -7.88
N TYR A 310 -13.77 -11.34 -7.14
CA TYR A 310 -14.18 -11.69 -5.78
C TYR A 310 -14.25 -10.47 -4.83
N HIS A 311 -13.42 -9.45 -5.07
CA HIS A 311 -13.38 -8.26 -4.24
C HIS A 311 -14.64 -7.38 -4.38
N ALA A 312 -15.43 -7.58 -5.47
CA ALA A 312 -16.72 -6.93 -5.65
C ALA A 312 -17.71 -7.27 -4.54
N LEU A 313 -17.64 -8.48 -3.92
CA LEU A 313 -18.46 -8.83 -2.75
C LEU A 313 -18.23 -7.87 -1.59
N ARG A 314 -16.97 -7.59 -1.28
CA ARG A 314 -16.61 -6.64 -0.22
C ARG A 314 -16.99 -5.19 -0.57
N HIS A 315 -16.88 -4.81 -1.83
CA HIS A 315 -17.33 -3.50 -2.28
C HIS A 315 -18.86 -3.38 -2.17
N THR A 316 -19.57 -4.43 -2.54
CA THR A 316 -21.03 -4.49 -2.38
C THR A 316 -21.43 -4.38 -0.92
N PHE A 317 -20.80 -5.16 -0.03
CA PHE A 317 -21.04 -5.06 1.42
C PHE A 317 -20.86 -3.62 1.93
N ALA A 318 -19.72 -3.00 1.61
CA ALA A 318 -19.43 -1.66 2.06
C ALA A 318 -20.42 -0.61 1.53
N THR A 319 -20.82 -0.72 0.26
CA THR A 319 -21.82 0.16 -0.36
C THR A 319 -23.18 -0.01 0.30
N ARG A 320 -23.62 -1.25 0.55
CA ARG A 320 -24.89 -1.52 1.26
C ARG A 320 -24.90 -0.97 2.68
N CYS A 321 -23.78 -1.11 3.41
CA CYS A 321 -23.66 -0.51 4.74
C CYS A 321 -23.83 1.03 4.71
N VAL A 322 -23.22 1.70 3.71
CA VAL A 322 -23.37 3.15 3.53
C VAL A 322 -24.82 3.53 3.18
N GLU A 323 -25.47 2.77 2.29
CA GLU A 323 -26.88 2.96 1.92
C GLU A 323 -27.81 2.79 3.13
N LEU A 324 -27.50 1.83 4.00
CA LEU A 324 -28.23 1.58 5.25
C LEU A 324 -27.90 2.57 6.37
N GLY A 325 -26.97 3.51 6.14
CA GLY A 325 -26.66 4.57 7.09
C GLY A 325 -25.66 4.20 8.18
N PHE A 326 -24.88 3.13 7.99
CA PHE A 326 -23.77 2.81 8.91
C PHE A 326 -22.84 4.01 9.04
N ASP A 327 -22.39 4.31 10.25
CA ASP A 327 -21.35 5.29 10.44
C ASP A 327 -20.02 4.81 9.84
N VAL A 328 -19.24 5.76 9.32
CA VAL A 328 -18.02 5.43 8.54
C VAL A 328 -16.95 4.78 9.41
N LYS A 329 -16.91 5.09 10.70
CA LYS A 329 -15.93 4.51 11.64
C LYS A 329 -16.23 3.04 11.88
N SER A 330 -17.47 2.70 12.23
CA SER A 330 -17.92 1.31 12.40
C SER A 330 -17.69 0.49 11.12
N LEU A 331 -18.05 1.05 9.96
CA LEU A 331 -17.78 0.38 8.68
C LEU A 331 -16.28 0.17 8.44
N SER A 332 -15.45 1.15 8.74
CA SER A 332 -13.99 1.04 8.61
C SER A 332 -13.42 -0.07 9.50
N GLU A 333 -13.92 -0.20 10.72
CA GLU A 333 -13.55 -1.25 11.68
C GLU A 333 -13.99 -2.64 11.19
N LEU A 334 -15.24 -2.79 10.74
CA LEU A 334 -15.76 -4.03 10.17
C LEU A 334 -14.95 -4.48 8.94
N LEU A 335 -14.56 -3.54 8.10
CA LEU A 335 -13.71 -3.80 6.95
C LEU A 335 -12.23 -4.05 7.33
N GLY A 336 -11.77 -3.61 8.49
CA GLY A 336 -10.36 -3.66 8.88
C GLY A 336 -9.49 -2.80 7.96
N HIS A 337 -9.90 -1.55 7.73
CA HIS A 337 -9.09 -0.55 7.06
C HIS A 337 -8.14 0.11 8.07
N SER A 338 -6.93 0.44 7.63
CA SER A 338 -5.94 1.11 8.49
C SER A 338 -6.30 2.55 8.82
N THR A 339 -7.12 3.19 8.01
CA THR A 339 -7.62 4.56 8.19
C THR A 339 -9.08 4.67 7.76
N VAL A 340 -9.84 5.51 8.43
CA VAL A 340 -11.22 5.84 8.08
C VAL A 340 -11.30 6.52 6.70
N THR A 341 -10.29 7.31 6.36
CA THR A 341 -10.15 7.98 5.05
C THR A 341 -10.25 6.99 3.89
N MET A 342 -9.67 5.80 4.01
CA MET A 342 -9.79 4.76 2.97
C MET A 342 -11.23 4.33 2.72
N THR A 343 -12.09 4.34 3.74
CA THR A 343 -13.52 4.01 3.62
C THR A 343 -14.26 5.19 3.02
N MET A 344 -13.97 6.41 3.47
CA MET A 344 -14.58 7.64 2.96
C MET A 344 -14.31 7.82 1.47
N ASP A 345 -13.05 7.81 1.07
CA ASP A 345 -12.63 8.03 -0.33
C ASP A 345 -13.19 6.98 -1.29
N ARG A 346 -13.47 5.78 -0.79
CA ARG A 346 -13.86 4.67 -1.64
C ARG A 346 -15.37 4.44 -1.74
N TYR A 347 -16.11 4.71 -0.65
CA TYR A 347 -17.53 4.33 -0.56
C TYR A 347 -18.48 5.48 -0.23
N VAL A 348 -17.98 6.58 0.35
CA VAL A 348 -18.83 7.68 0.79
C VAL A 348 -18.85 8.78 -0.27
N HIS A 349 -19.67 8.59 -1.31
CA HIS A 349 -19.95 9.61 -2.34
C HIS A 349 -21.44 10.02 -2.23
N PRO A 350 -21.80 10.90 -1.28
CA PRO A 350 -23.20 11.24 -1.04
C PRO A 350 -23.78 11.99 -2.25
N THR A 351 -24.82 11.42 -2.86
CA THR A 351 -25.60 12.07 -3.89
C THR A 351 -26.33 13.28 -3.32
N MET A 352 -26.74 14.23 -4.18
CA MET A 352 -27.55 15.38 -3.73
C MET A 352 -28.88 14.94 -3.13
N GLU A 353 -29.47 13.85 -3.60
CA GLU A 353 -30.68 13.25 -3.04
C GLU A 353 -30.45 12.78 -1.60
N HIS A 354 -29.35 12.11 -1.35
CA HIS A 354 -28.97 11.65 0.00
C HIS A 354 -28.74 12.85 0.95
N LYS A 355 -28.09 13.91 0.45
CA LYS A 355 -27.92 15.15 1.23
C LYS A 355 -29.26 15.80 1.56
N ARG A 356 -30.16 15.89 0.57
CA ARG A 356 -31.53 16.43 0.77
C ARG A 356 -32.33 15.61 1.80
N ALA A 357 -32.33 14.29 1.67
CA ALA A 357 -33.04 13.41 2.62
C ALA A 357 -32.51 13.56 4.05
N ARG A 358 -31.20 13.73 4.24
CA ARG A 358 -30.62 13.98 5.57
C ARG A 358 -30.93 15.36 6.11
N MET A 359 -30.94 16.39 5.25
CA MET A 359 -31.35 17.74 5.67
C MET A 359 -32.82 17.80 6.10
N GLN A 360 -33.70 17.08 5.38
CA GLN A 360 -35.10 16.95 5.79
C GLN A 360 -35.26 16.28 7.16
N ARG A 361 -34.48 15.22 7.44
CA ARG A 361 -34.49 14.57 8.78
C ARG A 361 -33.99 15.50 9.89
N LEU A 362 -33.06 16.40 9.60
CA LEU A 362 -32.55 17.38 10.55
C LEU A 362 -33.63 18.40 10.91
N THR A 363 -34.41 18.83 9.91
CA THR A 363 -35.44 19.87 10.10
C THR A 363 -36.78 19.33 10.61
N ALA A 364 -37.08 18.05 10.42
CA ALA A 364 -38.36 17.46 10.83
C ALA A 364 -38.70 17.63 12.34
N PRO A 365 -37.76 17.42 13.29
CA PRO A 365 -38.05 17.69 14.71
C PRO A 365 -38.32 19.16 15.00
N MET A 366 -37.52 20.06 14.38
CA MET A 366 -37.66 21.50 14.54
C MET A 366 -39.01 22.01 13.97
N THR A 367 -39.44 21.43 12.86
CA THR A 367 -40.72 21.79 12.23
C THR A 367 -41.91 21.35 13.12
N ALA A 368 -41.82 20.17 13.72
CA ALA A 368 -42.83 19.66 14.64
C ALA A 368 -42.99 20.55 15.90
N GLU A 369 -41.87 20.96 16.50
CA GLU A 369 -41.85 21.86 17.65
C GLU A 369 -42.36 23.27 17.29
N LEU A 370 -41.95 23.81 16.13
CA LEU A 370 -42.40 25.10 15.65
C LEU A 370 -43.92 25.07 15.34
N THR A 371 -44.42 24.01 14.73
CA THR A 371 -45.84 23.85 14.42
C THR A 371 -46.68 23.79 15.69
N ALA A 372 -46.24 22.99 16.68
CA ALA A 372 -46.91 22.88 17.97
C ALA A 372 -46.93 24.22 18.71
N ASN A 373 -45.82 24.97 18.72
CA ASN A 373 -45.76 26.26 19.35
C ASN A 373 -46.59 27.31 18.59
N TRP A 374 -46.68 27.24 17.27
CA TRP A 374 -47.51 28.12 16.44
C TRP A 374 -49.00 27.89 16.68
N GLU A 375 -49.43 26.64 16.74
CA GLU A 375 -50.82 26.26 17.09
C GLU A 375 -51.18 26.67 18.49
N HIS A 376 -50.29 26.54 19.46
CA HIS A 376 -50.48 26.99 20.83
C HIS A 376 -50.61 28.53 20.91
N GLN A 377 -49.76 29.27 20.21
CA GLN A 377 -49.87 30.72 20.12
C GLN A 377 -51.16 31.18 19.44
N LYS A 378 -51.56 30.50 18.35
CA LYS A 378 -52.79 30.88 17.61
C LYS A 378 -54.03 30.68 18.52
N ASN A 379 -54.09 29.61 19.27
CA ASN A 379 -55.18 29.37 20.22
C ASN A 379 -55.23 30.36 21.39
N LEU A 380 -54.09 30.98 21.74
CA LEU A 380 -54.04 32.05 22.76
C LEU A 380 -54.48 33.41 22.22
N PHE A 381 -54.49 33.62 20.92
CA PHE A 381 -54.99 34.88 20.29
C PHE A 381 -56.44 34.80 19.85
N GLU A 382 -57.03 33.60 19.79
CA GLU A 382 -58.47 33.40 19.47
C GLU A 382 -59.38 33.31 20.70
N MET A 383 -58.82 33.41 21.91
CA MET A 383 -59.55 33.55 23.20
C MET A 383 -59.60 34.98 23.66
#